data_eddc490c788b5ea39a1cd7da1881e7a7
#
_entry.id   eddc490c788b5ea39a1cd7da1881e7a7
#
_cell.length_a   1.000
_cell.length_b   1.000
_cell.length_c   1.000
_cell.angle_alpha   90.00
_cell.angle_beta   90.00
_cell.angle_gamma   90.00
#
_symmetry.space_group_name_H-M   'P 1'
#
loop_
_entity.id
_entity.type
_entity.pdbx_description
1 polymer ?
#
loop_
_entity_poly.entity_id
_entity_poly.type
_entity_poly.pdbx_seq_one_letter_code
_entity_poly.pdbx_strand_id
1 'polypeptide(L)'
;MRLRMPQLADYAEWAALRGESRAFLEPWEPQWAPDELSKRAFRQRLRRYRYEFEQGTGVSFFLVLKESGHVAGGISLGNIRLGVAQSAHIGYWMGERFAGRG
;
A
#
# COMPACT_ATOMS: atom_id res chain seq x y z
N MET A 1 14.93 -0.18 5.39
CA MET A 1 13.66 0.47 5.00
C MET A 1 12.91 0.94 6.22
N ARG A 2 12.08 1.93 6.05
CA ARG A 2 11.21 2.39 7.13
C ARG A 2 9.77 2.48 6.64
N LEU A 3 8.85 2.53 7.60
CA LEU A 3 7.42 2.68 7.31
C LEU A 3 7.01 4.15 7.44
N ARG A 4 6.13 4.58 6.55
CA ARG A 4 5.61 5.94 6.57
C ARG A 4 4.17 5.92 6.07
N MET A 5 3.31 6.75 6.67
CA MET A 5 1.93 6.85 6.21
C MET A 5 1.87 7.41 4.80
N PRO A 6 1.03 6.85 3.92
CA PRO A 6 0.87 7.39 2.56
C PRO A 6 0.30 8.81 2.59
N GLN A 7 0.75 9.64 1.66
CA GLN A 7 0.30 11.02 1.50
C GLN A 7 -0.05 11.30 0.05
N LEU A 8 -0.87 12.32 -0.19
CA LEU A 8 -1.27 12.67 -1.57
C LEU A 8 -0.06 13.00 -2.44
N ALA A 9 0.98 13.62 -1.86
CA ALA A 9 2.20 13.93 -2.58
C ALA A 9 2.94 12.69 -3.10
N ASP A 10 2.61 11.52 -2.60
CA ASP A 10 3.24 10.26 -3.03
C ASP A 10 2.63 9.70 -4.32
N TYR A 11 1.56 10.32 -4.82
CA TYR A 11 0.80 9.74 -5.94
C TYR A 11 1.66 9.43 -7.15
N ALA A 12 2.44 10.40 -7.63
CA ALA A 12 3.20 10.23 -8.87
C ALA A 12 4.19 9.06 -8.76
N GLU A 13 4.89 8.98 -7.64
CA GLU A 13 5.87 7.92 -7.42
C GLU A 13 5.19 6.56 -7.24
N TRP A 14 4.10 6.52 -6.48
CA TRP A 14 3.31 5.31 -6.27
C TRP A 14 2.77 4.77 -7.61
N ALA A 15 2.17 5.66 -8.42
CA ALA A 15 1.58 5.25 -9.70
C ALA A 15 2.65 4.75 -10.67
N ALA A 16 3.79 5.42 -10.73
CA ALA A 16 4.90 4.99 -11.59
C ALA A 16 5.43 3.63 -11.17
N LEU A 17 5.66 3.43 -9.88
CA LEU A 17 6.19 2.16 -9.38
C LEU A 17 5.21 1.01 -9.61
N ARG A 18 3.94 1.21 -9.32
CA ARG A 18 2.95 0.17 -9.52
C ARG A 18 2.73 -0.12 -11.01
N GLY A 19 2.75 0.93 -11.84
CA GLY A 19 2.61 0.75 -13.28
C GLY A 19 3.72 -0.07 -13.89
N GLU A 20 4.97 0.22 -13.54
CA GLU A 20 6.11 -0.54 -14.03
C GLU A 20 6.16 -1.96 -13.49
N SER A 21 5.54 -2.19 -12.34
CA SER A 21 5.54 -3.49 -11.67
C SER A 21 4.27 -4.29 -11.95
N ARG A 22 3.40 -3.85 -12.84
CA ARG A 22 2.09 -4.44 -13.05
C ARG A 22 2.13 -5.93 -13.33
N ALA A 23 2.95 -6.34 -14.29
CA ALA A 23 3.06 -7.75 -14.66
C ALA A 23 3.60 -8.61 -13.51
N PHE A 24 4.45 -8.04 -12.68
CA PHE A 24 5.01 -8.70 -11.50
C PHE A 24 3.97 -8.86 -10.39
N LEU A 25 3.11 -7.86 -10.22
CA LEU A 25 2.15 -7.81 -9.12
C LEU A 25 0.81 -8.50 -9.42
N GLU A 26 0.32 -8.40 -10.65
CA GLU A 26 -1.02 -8.90 -11.00
C GLU A 26 -1.29 -10.36 -10.61
N PRO A 27 -0.34 -11.30 -10.76
CA PRO A 27 -0.62 -12.69 -10.38
C PRO A 27 -0.95 -12.88 -8.89
N TRP A 28 -0.56 -11.93 -8.06
CA TRP A 28 -0.67 -12.03 -6.60
C TRP A 28 -1.71 -11.10 -6.00
N GLU A 29 -2.37 -10.30 -6.84
CA GLU A 29 -3.33 -9.31 -6.38
C GLU A 29 -4.68 -9.50 -7.04
N PRO A 30 -5.76 -8.99 -6.44
CA PRO A 30 -7.05 -8.95 -7.13
C PRO A 30 -6.94 -8.18 -8.44
N GLN A 31 -7.84 -8.46 -9.36
CA GLN A 31 -7.84 -7.80 -10.65
C GLN A 31 -7.89 -6.27 -10.47
N TRP A 32 -7.01 -5.56 -11.19
CA TRP A 32 -6.96 -4.12 -11.12
C TRP A 32 -8.15 -3.51 -11.86
N ALA A 33 -8.72 -2.45 -11.29
CA ALA A 33 -9.74 -1.67 -11.96
C ALA A 33 -9.11 -0.91 -13.13
N PRO A 34 -9.91 -0.51 -14.14
CA PRO A 34 -9.35 0.26 -15.26
C PRO A 34 -8.69 1.56 -14.84
N ASP A 35 -9.14 2.18 -13.75
CA ASP A 35 -8.59 3.43 -13.23
C ASP A 35 -7.71 3.21 -11.99
N GLU A 36 -7.16 2.02 -11.81
CA GLU A 36 -6.41 1.63 -10.63
C GLU A 36 -5.31 2.64 -10.26
N LEU A 37 -4.62 3.19 -11.25
CA LEU A 37 -3.51 4.10 -11.03
C LEU A 37 -3.88 5.58 -11.20
N SER A 38 -5.16 5.89 -11.25
CA SER A 38 -5.59 7.28 -11.37
C SER A 38 -5.43 8.03 -10.05
N LYS A 39 -5.27 9.35 -10.13
CA LYS A 39 -5.17 10.19 -8.94
C LYS A 39 -6.45 10.13 -8.11
N ARG A 40 -7.59 10.02 -8.78
CA ARG A 40 -8.89 9.89 -8.11
C ARG A 40 -8.94 8.63 -7.25
N ALA A 41 -8.51 7.49 -7.81
CA ALA A 41 -8.49 6.23 -7.09
C ALA A 41 -7.51 6.30 -5.93
N PHE A 42 -6.38 6.97 -6.10
CA PHE A 42 -5.41 7.14 -5.02
C PHE A 42 -5.99 7.97 -3.87
N ARG A 43 -6.70 9.05 -4.18
CA ARG A 43 -7.36 9.85 -3.15
C ARG A 43 -8.38 9.02 -2.37
N GLN A 44 -9.13 8.17 -3.06
CA GLN A 44 -10.10 7.28 -2.41
C GLN A 44 -9.39 6.29 -1.49
N ARG A 45 -8.23 5.77 -1.92
CA ARG A 45 -7.42 4.89 -1.07
C ARG A 45 -6.99 5.61 0.21
N LEU A 46 -6.53 6.85 0.10
CA LEU A 46 -6.08 7.61 1.27
C LEU A 46 -7.21 7.85 2.24
N ARG A 47 -8.41 8.16 1.74
CA ARG A 47 -9.59 8.34 2.59
C ARG A 47 -9.95 7.06 3.32
N ARG A 48 -9.88 5.93 2.63
CA ARG A 48 -10.16 4.63 3.23
C ARG A 48 -9.14 4.30 4.31
N TYR A 49 -7.86 4.54 4.04
CA TYR A 49 -6.80 4.29 5.01
C TYR A 49 -6.99 5.11 6.27
N ARG A 50 -7.33 6.40 6.11
CA ARG A 50 -7.60 7.27 7.25
C ARG A 50 -8.80 6.79 8.06
N TYR A 51 -9.87 6.44 7.37
CA TYR A 51 -11.07 5.94 8.03
C TYR A 51 -10.79 4.68 8.83
N GLU A 52 -10.11 3.72 8.23
CA GLU A 52 -9.77 2.47 8.90
C GLU A 52 -8.87 2.72 10.12
N PHE A 53 -7.92 3.62 9.97
CA PHE A 53 -7.05 3.97 11.09
C PHE A 53 -7.83 4.60 12.24
N GLU A 54 -8.73 5.53 11.94
CA GLU A 54 -9.56 6.19 12.94
C GLU A 54 -10.51 5.21 13.65
N GLN A 55 -11.02 4.24 12.92
CA GLN A 55 -11.89 3.20 13.47
C GLN A 55 -11.13 2.10 14.20
N GLY A 56 -9.82 2.06 14.07
CA GLY A 56 -9.03 0.98 14.67
C GLY A 56 -9.16 -0.34 13.95
N THR A 57 -9.64 -0.35 12.70
CA THR A 57 -9.86 -1.57 11.93
C THR A 57 -8.76 -1.87 10.94
N GLY A 58 -7.87 -0.94 10.68
CA GLY A 58 -6.77 -1.16 9.76
C GLY A 58 -5.77 -0.04 9.76
N VAL A 59 -4.58 -0.33 9.26
CA VAL A 59 -3.52 0.67 9.08
C VAL A 59 -2.73 0.31 7.83
N SER A 60 -2.32 1.33 7.09
CA SER A 60 -1.53 1.14 5.87
C SER A 60 -0.33 2.06 5.89
N PHE A 61 0.82 1.50 5.49
CA PHE A 61 2.08 2.24 5.42
C PHE A 61 2.73 2.01 4.07
N PHE A 62 3.50 3.00 3.62
CA PHE A 62 4.45 2.78 2.54
C PHE A 62 5.78 2.37 3.13
N LEU A 63 6.45 1.43 2.44
CA LEU A 63 7.83 1.08 2.71
C LEU A 63 8.71 2.02 1.90
N VAL A 64 9.56 2.76 2.57
CA VAL A 64 10.45 3.71 1.89
C VAL A 64 11.90 3.37 2.16
N LEU A 65 12.74 3.66 1.18
CA LEU A 65 14.19 3.48 1.31
C LEU A 65 14.73 4.56 2.22
N LYS A 66 15.56 4.18 3.20
CA LYS A 66 16.14 5.14 4.14
C LYS A 66 17.01 6.18 3.45
N GLU A 67 17.76 5.75 2.44
CA GLU A 67 18.74 6.61 1.79
C GLU A 67 18.10 7.66 0.91
N SER A 68 17.12 7.27 0.11
CA SER A 68 16.54 8.16 -0.91
C SER A 68 15.14 8.67 -0.52
N GLY A 69 14.45 7.98 0.37
CA GLY A 69 13.07 8.29 0.69
C GLY A 69 12.07 7.84 -0.37
N HIS A 70 12.53 7.12 -1.40
CA HIS A 70 11.63 6.62 -2.44
C HIS A 70 10.75 5.51 -1.93
N VAL A 71 9.52 5.47 -2.44
CA VAL A 71 8.56 4.40 -2.13
C VAL A 71 9.03 3.12 -2.81
N ALA A 72 9.20 2.07 -2.03
CA ALA A 72 9.60 0.74 -2.54
C ALA A 72 8.44 -0.25 -2.51
N GLY A 73 7.45 -0.03 -1.69
CA GLY A 73 6.31 -0.93 -1.57
C GLY A 73 5.33 -0.43 -0.51
N GLY A 74 4.46 -1.31 -0.09
CA GLY A 74 3.49 -0.99 0.94
C GLY A 74 3.12 -2.19 1.78
N ILE A 75 2.68 -1.93 3.00
CA ILE A 75 2.19 -2.96 3.90
C ILE A 75 0.90 -2.47 4.53
N SER A 76 -0.07 -3.36 4.68
CA SER A 76 -1.32 -3.03 5.32
C SER A 76 -1.73 -4.12 6.29
N LEU A 77 -2.33 -3.69 7.40
CA LEU A 77 -3.00 -4.55 8.35
C LEU A 77 -4.47 -4.20 8.28
N GLY A 78 -5.30 -5.18 7.98
CA GLY A 78 -6.73 -4.96 7.87
C GLY A 78 -7.51 -6.00 8.66
N ASN A 79 -8.82 -5.81 8.72
CA ASN A 79 -9.71 -6.70 9.45
C ASN A 79 -9.29 -6.92 10.89
N ILE A 80 -8.75 -5.88 11.53
CA ILE A 80 -8.37 -5.96 12.93
C ILE A 80 -9.64 -6.13 13.74
N ARG A 81 -9.69 -7.21 14.53
CA ARG A 81 -10.84 -7.51 15.39
C ARG A 81 -10.35 -7.68 16.81
N LEU A 82 -11.01 -6.99 17.72
CA LEU A 82 -10.74 -7.10 19.13
C LEU A 82 -11.83 -7.98 19.75
N GLY A 83 -11.47 -8.75 20.76
CA GLY A 83 -12.41 -9.63 21.47
C GLY A 83 -12.05 -11.09 21.34
N VAL A 84 -13.06 -11.95 21.19
CA VAL A 84 -12.89 -13.41 21.29
C VAL A 84 -11.92 -13.96 20.25
N ALA A 85 -11.97 -13.44 19.03
CA ALA A 85 -11.08 -13.87 17.96
C ALA A 85 -10.26 -12.68 17.48
N GLN A 86 -9.18 -12.39 18.18
CA GLN A 86 -8.27 -11.33 17.75
C GLN A 86 -7.54 -11.80 16.52
N SER A 87 -7.85 -11.21 15.39
CA SER A 87 -7.22 -11.55 14.13
C SER A 87 -6.97 -10.31 13.30
N ALA A 88 -5.98 -10.38 12.43
CA ALA A 88 -5.66 -9.31 11.49
C ALA A 88 -5.23 -9.93 10.17
N HIS A 89 -5.55 -9.23 9.09
CA HIS A 89 -5.13 -9.62 7.75
C HIS A 89 -3.97 -8.75 7.35
N ILE A 90 -2.86 -9.37 6.94
CA ILE A 90 -1.67 -8.65 6.51
C ILE A 90 -1.55 -8.76 4.99
N GLY A 91 -1.48 -7.60 4.33
CA GLY A 91 -1.20 -7.52 2.92
C GLY A 91 0.07 -6.72 2.68
N TYR A 92 0.84 -7.09 1.65
CA TYR A 92 1.99 -6.28 1.32
C TYR A 92 2.34 -6.42 -0.16
N TRP A 93 3.00 -5.41 -0.70
CA TRP A 93 3.48 -5.42 -2.08
C TRP A 93 4.84 -4.74 -2.16
N MET A 94 5.63 -5.13 -3.14
CA MET A 94 6.93 -4.53 -3.43
C MET A 94 7.00 -4.21 -4.91
N GLY A 95 7.55 -3.05 -5.24
CA GLY A 95 7.90 -2.77 -6.63
C GLY A 95 8.93 -3.77 -7.13
N GLU A 96 8.80 -4.19 -8.39
CA GLU A 96 9.63 -5.25 -8.94
C GLU A 96 11.12 -4.98 -8.78
N ARG A 97 11.56 -3.74 -9.05
CA ARG A 97 12.98 -3.40 -8.96
C ARG A 97 13.53 -3.39 -7.54
N PHE A 98 12.65 -3.43 -6.54
CA PHE A 98 13.05 -3.48 -5.14
C PHE A 98 12.84 -4.84 -4.50
N ALA A 99 12.19 -5.75 -5.21
CA ALA A 99 11.91 -7.09 -4.68
C ALA A 99 13.22 -7.85 -4.49
N GLY A 100 13.31 -8.61 -3.40
CA GLY A 100 14.50 -9.39 -3.09
C GLY A 100 15.63 -8.63 -2.44
N ARG A 101 15.45 -7.35 -2.15
CA ARG A 101 16.50 -6.56 -1.48
C ARG A 101 16.40 -6.59 0.04
N GLY A 102 15.55 -7.40 0.57
CA GLY A 102 15.42 -7.54 2.01
C GLY A 102 14.97 -6.29 2.72
#